data_bdcb27493cd5dfd06cc8d043485216a8
#
_entry.id   bdcb27493cd5dfd06cc8d043485216a8
#
_cell.length_a   1.000
_cell.length_b   1.000
_cell.length_c   1.000
_cell.angle_alpha   90.00
_cell.angle_beta   90.00
_cell.angle_gamma   90.00
#
_symmetry.space_group_name_H-M   'P 1'
#
loop_
_entity.id
_entity.type
_entity.pdbx_description
1 polymer ?
#
loop_
_entity_poly.entity_id
_entity_poly.type
_entity_poly.pdbx_seq_one_letter_code
_entity_poly.pdbx_strand_id
1 'polypeptide(L)'
;EESCREGRMVNIMEHESYLPIQYVREIEMISFLDYETVKVETSALNVGVESVLVKGERGEKVSNVEITYVDGEEYSRKTLSAQITKEPVVEQIGVGTYSAMPASKDTKLYGTGEFSWPVDGGYISDPFGSDRNHKGLDIAADGGTDIYAAADGVVVSAGWNSGGYGYFVMIDHLNGYQTVYAHMSAVYATAGSEVMRGQLIGAVGTTGHSTGNHCHFEVRYMGVCTDPTMYLNTVDYGDTANEDNG
;
A
#
# COMPACT_ATOMS: atom_id res chain seq x y z
N GLU A 1 56.85 2.97 -47.30
CA GLU A 1 57.03 3.33 -48.69
C GLU A 1 58.46 2.98 -49.15
N GLU A 2 58.53 2.25 -50.25
CA GLU A 2 59.77 1.83 -50.80
C GLU A 2 60.34 2.95 -51.65
N SER A 3 61.55 3.30 -51.38
CA SER A 3 62.36 4.06 -52.33
C SER A 3 63.34 3.08 -52.95
N CYS A 4 63.07 2.70 -54.21
CA CYS A 4 63.89 1.79 -54.93
C CYS A 4 64.88 2.62 -55.77
N ARG A 5 66.15 2.56 -55.43
CA ARG A 5 67.27 2.69 -56.37
C ARG A 5 68.14 1.49 -56.25
N GLU A 6 68.27 0.79 -57.29
CA GLU A 6 69.14 -0.42 -57.35
C GLU A 6 68.68 -1.61 -56.46
N GLY A 7 67.36 -1.85 -56.42
CA GLY A 7 66.84 -3.07 -55.74
C GLY A 7 66.95 -3.12 -54.22
N ARG A 8 67.21 -1.98 -53.60
CA ARG A 8 67.23 -1.95 -52.09
C ARG A 8 65.98 -1.37 -51.56
N MET A 9 65.18 -2.20 -50.90
CA MET A 9 64.07 -1.77 -50.07
C MET A 9 64.56 -1.17 -48.77
N VAL A 10 64.17 0.02 -48.44
CA VAL A 10 64.31 0.58 -47.09
C VAL A 10 62.96 0.57 -46.42
N ASN A 11 62.79 -0.24 -45.45
CA ASN A 11 61.57 -0.29 -44.60
C ASN A 11 61.71 0.88 -43.63
N ILE A 12 60.94 1.93 -43.83
CA ILE A 12 60.92 3.12 -42.96
C ILE A 12 60.09 2.92 -41.73
N MET A 13 59.41 1.74 -41.59
CA MET A 13 58.50 1.49 -40.46
C MET A 13 59.22 0.89 -39.19
N GLU A 14 60.49 0.60 -39.26
CA GLU A 14 61.20 -0.03 -38.11
C GLU A 14 61.56 0.92 -36.97
N HIS A 15 61.28 2.24 -37.09
CA HIS A 15 61.58 3.22 -36.03
C HIS A 15 60.57 4.37 -35.90
N GLU A 16 59.27 4.10 -36.06
CA GLU A 16 58.28 5.01 -35.49
C GLU A 16 58.31 4.84 -33.97
N SER A 17 59.04 5.70 -33.28
CA SER A 17 58.90 5.86 -31.85
C SER A 17 57.53 6.43 -31.58
N TYR A 18 56.59 5.53 -31.37
CA TYR A 18 55.23 5.87 -31.00
C TYR A 18 55.25 6.46 -29.59
N LEU A 19 54.95 7.75 -29.48
CA LEU A 19 54.75 8.39 -28.19
C LEU A 19 53.27 8.18 -27.81
N PRO A 20 52.98 7.40 -26.78
CA PRO A 20 51.58 7.20 -26.37
C PRO A 20 50.99 8.55 -25.99
N ILE A 21 49.79 8.82 -26.51
CA ILE A 21 49.00 10.01 -26.15
C ILE A 21 48.23 9.69 -24.89
N GLN A 22 48.62 10.33 -23.78
CA GLN A 22 47.93 10.23 -22.53
C GLN A 22 47.11 11.49 -22.27
N TYR A 23 45.85 11.33 -21.92
CA TYR A 23 44.99 12.42 -21.44
C TYR A 23 44.07 11.95 -20.30
N VAL A 24 43.63 12.91 -19.49
CA VAL A 24 42.76 12.67 -18.32
C VAL A 24 41.45 13.38 -18.57
N ARG A 25 40.37 12.72 -18.22
CA ARG A 25 39.01 13.29 -18.20
C ARG A 25 38.40 13.13 -16.82
N GLU A 26 37.77 14.18 -16.32
CA GLU A 26 36.89 14.12 -15.19
C GLU A 26 35.45 14.04 -15.71
N ILE A 27 34.70 13.08 -15.21
CA ILE A 27 33.29 12.87 -15.55
C ILE A 27 32.45 12.69 -14.29
N GLU A 28 31.24 13.18 -14.36
CA GLU A 28 30.20 12.86 -13.36
C GLU A 28 29.48 11.59 -13.79
N MET A 29 29.43 10.61 -12.91
CA MET A 29 28.73 9.35 -13.12
C MET A 29 27.56 9.22 -12.16
N ILE A 30 26.38 8.96 -12.68
CA ILE A 30 25.21 8.58 -11.88
C ILE A 30 25.10 7.06 -11.87
N SER A 31 25.04 6.50 -10.69
CA SER A 31 24.79 5.07 -10.47
C SER A 31 23.58 4.91 -9.57
N PHE A 32 22.81 3.83 -9.77
CA PHE A 32 21.65 3.52 -8.96
C PHE A 32 22.05 2.58 -7.84
N LEU A 33 21.45 2.82 -6.66
CA LEU A 33 21.55 1.96 -5.51
C LEU A 33 20.28 1.11 -5.45
N ASP A 34 20.43 -0.20 -5.45
CA ASP A 34 19.29 -1.09 -5.31
C ASP A 34 18.71 -0.98 -3.90
N TYR A 35 17.41 -1.23 -3.76
CA TYR A 35 16.72 -1.27 -2.48
C TYR A 35 16.68 -2.71 -1.93
N GLU A 36 16.53 -2.80 -0.63
CA GLU A 36 16.28 -4.07 0.06
C GLU A 36 14.78 -4.36 0.09
N THR A 37 14.42 -5.66 0.06
CA THR A 37 13.06 -6.12 0.28
C THR A 37 12.98 -6.82 1.62
N VAL A 38 12.08 -6.37 2.48
CA VAL A 38 11.83 -6.96 3.80
C VAL A 38 10.39 -7.47 3.89
N LYS A 39 10.21 -8.61 4.57
CA LYS A 39 8.89 -9.13 4.88
C LYS A 39 8.50 -8.69 6.27
N VAL A 40 7.27 -8.13 6.39
CA VAL A 40 6.71 -7.63 7.64
C VAL A 40 5.41 -8.37 7.90
N GLU A 41 5.29 -9.00 9.05
CA GLU A 41 4.04 -9.62 9.48
C GLU A 41 2.98 -8.53 9.70
N THR A 42 1.78 -8.78 9.18
CA THR A 42 0.64 -7.86 9.32
C THR A 42 -0.68 -8.60 9.44
N SER A 43 -1.52 -8.14 10.35
CA SER A 43 -2.90 -8.60 10.46
C SER A 43 -3.83 -8.01 9.38
N ALA A 44 -3.34 -7.08 8.57
CA ALA A 44 -4.07 -6.54 7.43
C ALA A 44 -4.27 -7.53 6.28
N LEU A 45 -3.58 -8.66 6.31
CA LEU A 45 -3.65 -9.69 5.28
C LEU A 45 -3.94 -11.05 5.91
N ASN A 46 -4.72 -11.87 5.21
CA ASN A 46 -4.97 -13.25 5.63
C ASN A 46 -3.69 -14.08 5.64
N VAL A 47 -3.65 -15.09 6.50
CA VAL A 47 -2.55 -16.07 6.55
C VAL A 47 -2.31 -16.65 5.15
N GLY A 48 -1.04 -16.58 4.72
CA GLY A 48 -0.61 -17.07 3.40
C GLY A 48 -0.76 -16.07 2.25
N VAL A 49 -1.30 -14.87 2.51
CA VAL A 49 -1.35 -13.77 1.52
C VAL A 49 -0.15 -12.86 1.72
N GLU A 50 0.52 -12.52 0.63
CA GLU A 50 1.58 -11.52 0.60
C GLU A 50 1.15 -10.34 -0.29
N SER A 51 1.43 -9.12 0.12
CA SER A 51 1.17 -7.91 -0.66
C SER A 51 2.24 -6.86 -0.42
N VAL A 52 2.52 -6.05 -1.44
CA VAL A 52 3.47 -4.93 -1.31
C VAL A 52 2.81 -3.82 -0.50
N LEU A 53 3.31 -3.56 0.70
CA LEU A 53 2.85 -2.48 1.59
C LEU A 53 3.56 -1.16 1.26
N VAL A 54 4.86 -1.23 1.00
CA VAL A 54 5.68 -0.10 0.58
C VAL A 54 6.45 -0.52 -0.66
N LYS A 55 6.26 0.21 -1.75
CA LYS A 55 7.00 -0.04 -2.99
C LYS A 55 8.44 0.43 -2.83
N GLY A 56 9.41 -0.45 -3.16
CA GLY A 56 10.81 -0.11 -3.20
C GLY A 56 11.14 0.93 -4.29
N GLU A 57 12.05 1.83 -3.98
CA GLU A 57 12.60 2.76 -4.96
C GLU A 57 14.13 2.73 -4.91
N ARG A 58 14.73 2.76 -6.10
CA ARG A 58 16.19 2.85 -6.21
C ARG A 58 16.68 4.20 -5.73
N GLY A 59 17.78 4.17 -5.00
CA GLY A 59 18.54 5.36 -4.68
C GLY A 59 19.44 5.78 -5.83
N GLU A 60 20.04 6.97 -5.70
CA GLU A 60 20.99 7.52 -6.66
C GLU A 60 22.28 7.95 -5.98
N LYS A 61 23.39 7.63 -6.60
CA LYS A 61 24.73 8.01 -6.16
C LYS A 61 25.42 8.72 -7.30
N VAL A 62 25.87 9.93 -7.06
CA VAL A 62 26.69 10.72 -7.99
C VAL A 62 28.16 10.57 -7.59
N SER A 63 29.02 10.25 -8.55
CA SER A 63 30.45 10.09 -8.36
C SER A 63 31.23 10.90 -9.38
N ASN A 64 32.17 11.70 -8.94
CA ASN A 64 33.16 12.33 -9.82
C ASN A 64 34.31 11.35 -10.02
N VAL A 65 34.57 11.01 -11.26
CA VAL A 65 35.54 9.99 -11.63
C VAL A 65 36.56 10.59 -12.61
N GLU A 66 37.83 10.42 -12.26
CA GLU A 66 38.96 10.71 -13.13
C GLU A 66 39.29 9.45 -13.94
N ILE A 67 39.27 9.57 -15.26
CA ILE A 67 39.64 8.50 -16.19
C ILE A 67 40.85 8.90 -16.97
N THR A 68 41.89 8.09 -16.88
CA THR A 68 43.12 8.25 -17.71
C THR A 68 42.99 7.36 -18.93
N TYR A 69 43.19 7.95 -20.07
CA TYR A 69 43.25 7.28 -21.38
C TYR A 69 44.67 7.24 -21.89
N VAL A 70 45.07 6.16 -22.54
CA VAL A 70 46.30 5.99 -23.27
C VAL A 70 45.94 5.50 -24.66
N ASP A 71 46.33 6.25 -25.68
CA ASP A 71 46.02 5.97 -27.10
C ASP A 71 44.52 5.77 -27.38
N GLY A 72 43.68 6.45 -26.60
CA GLY A 72 42.23 6.42 -26.75
C GLY A 72 41.53 5.31 -25.96
N GLU A 73 42.29 4.39 -25.34
CA GLU A 73 41.74 3.34 -24.48
C GLU A 73 41.81 3.73 -23.01
N GLU A 74 40.82 3.32 -22.24
CA GLU A 74 40.78 3.55 -20.78
C GLU A 74 41.92 2.74 -20.12
N TYR A 75 42.86 3.46 -19.52
CA TYR A 75 44.00 2.87 -18.82
C TYR A 75 43.72 2.71 -17.31
N SER A 76 43.14 3.75 -16.70
CA SER A 76 42.82 3.70 -15.29
C SER A 76 41.62 4.57 -14.95
N ARG A 77 40.94 4.18 -13.87
CA ARG A 77 39.77 4.90 -13.32
C ARG A 77 39.95 5.12 -11.83
N LYS A 78 39.71 6.34 -11.37
CA LYS A 78 39.82 6.71 -9.96
C LYS A 78 38.61 7.55 -9.56
N THR A 79 37.87 7.11 -8.53
CA THR A 79 36.79 7.92 -7.95
C THR A 79 37.41 9.02 -7.08
N LEU A 80 37.13 10.26 -7.40
CA LEU A 80 37.58 11.44 -6.67
C LEU A 80 36.66 11.76 -5.49
N SER A 81 35.35 11.69 -5.75
CA SER A 81 34.31 11.88 -4.73
C SER A 81 33.06 11.08 -5.07
N ALA A 82 32.28 10.75 -4.06
CA ALA A 82 31.00 10.09 -4.25
C ALA A 82 30.03 10.58 -3.18
N GLN A 83 28.81 10.86 -3.57
CA GLN A 83 27.73 11.31 -2.70
C GLN A 83 26.43 10.60 -3.07
N ILE A 84 25.68 10.13 -2.07
CA ILE A 84 24.32 9.64 -2.26
C ILE A 84 23.42 10.87 -2.34
N THR A 85 22.74 11.04 -3.47
CA THR A 85 21.79 12.14 -3.71
C THR A 85 20.36 11.75 -3.45
N LYS A 86 20.06 10.44 -3.52
CA LYS A 86 18.77 9.86 -3.14
C LYS A 86 19.04 8.53 -2.44
N GLU A 87 18.54 8.41 -1.20
CA GLU A 87 18.59 7.12 -0.49
C GLU A 87 17.57 6.15 -1.10
N PRO A 88 17.89 4.85 -1.17
CA PRO A 88 16.93 3.85 -1.62
C PRO A 88 15.80 3.69 -0.59
N VAL A 89 14.57 3.48 -1.07
CA VAL A 89 13.42 3.16 -0.23
C VAL A 89 13.28 1.64 -0.14
N VAL A 90 13.30 1.11 1.07
CA VAL A 90 13.15 -0.33 1.34
C VAL A 90 11.74 -0.78 0.92
N GLU A 91 11.66 -1.81 0.09
CA GLU A 91 10.40 -2.46 -0.22
C GLU A 91 9.90 -3.28 0.97
N GLN A 92 8.63 -3.08 1.35
CA GLN A 92 8.00 -3.87 2.40
C GLN A 92 6.92 -4.77 1.81
N ILE A 93 7.09 -6.07 1.95
CA ILE A 93 6.09 -7.07 1.60
C ILE A 93 5.39 -7.50 2.89
N GLY A 94 4.09 -7.17 3.01
CA GLY A 94 3.26 -7.67 4.09
C GLY A 94 3.02 -9.16 3.95
N VAL A 95 3.26 -9.91 5.02
CA VAL A 95 2.91 -11.33 5.13
C VAL A 95 1.73 -11.43 6.08
N GLY A 96 0.60 -11.91 5.59
CA GLY A 96 -0.63 -11.99 6.33
C GLY A 96 -0.53 -12.94 7.53
N THR A 97 -0.94 -12.44 8.70
CA THR A 97 -1.08 -13.21 9.93
C THR A 97 -2.54 -13.32 10.38
N TYR A 98 -3.46 -12.60 9.69
CA TYR A 98 -4.87 -12.64 10.05
C TYR A 98 -5.45 -14.03 9.76
N SER A 99 -5.95 -14.68 10.81
CA SER A 99 -6.76 -15.89 10.72
C SER A 99 -8.17 -15.52 11.16
N ALA A 100 -9.14 -15.58 10.26
CA ALA A 100 -10.52 -15.34 10.62
C ALA A 100 -10.88 -16.22 11.82
N MET A 101 -11.26 -15.61 12.93
CA MET A 101 -11.78 -16.37 14.08
C MET A 101 -13.05 -17.07 13.64
N PRO A 102 -13.22 -18.36 13.93
CA PRO A 102 -14.50 -19.02 13.70
C PRO A 102 -15.58 -18.26 14.48
N ALA A 103 -16.67 -17.89 13.79
CA ALA A 103 -17.78 -17.21 14.41
C ALA A 103 -18.17 -17.93 15.71
N SER A 104 -18.20 -17.18 16.82
CA SER A 104 -18.61 -17.72 18.12
C SER A 104 -20.02 -18.32 18.00
N LYS A 105 -20.22 -19.56 18.51
CA LYS A 105 -21.48 -20.29 18.39
C LYS A 105 -22.65 -19.70 19.18
N ASP A 106 -22.43 -18.66 19.98
CA ASP A 106 -23.41 -18.17 20.94
C ASP A 106 -24.04 -16.81 20.58
N THR A 107 -23.83 -16.32 19.34
CA THR A 107 -24.36 -15.02 18.93
C THR A 107 -25.72 -15.18 18.26
N LYS A 108 -26.73 -14.51 18.82
CA LYS A 108 -28.10 -14.50 18.31
C LYS A 108 -28.13 -13.78 16.96
N LEU A 109 -28.41 -14.54 15.88
CA LEU A 109 -28.48 -14.00 14.51
C LEU A 109 -29.80 -13.21 14.35
N TYR A 110 -29.72 -11.94 14.01
CA TYR A 110 -30.86 -11.06 13.73
C TYR A 110 -30.98 -10.66 12.25
N GLY A 111 -30.11 -11.12 11.38
CA GLY A 111 -30.12 -10.82 9.96
C GLY A 111 -30.01 -12.07 9.11
N THR A 112 -29.92 -11.90 7.79
CA THR A 112 -29.70 -13.01 6.84
C THR A 112 -28.34 -13.70 7.02
N GLY A 113 -27.41 -13.10 7.78
CA GLY A 113 -26.05 -13.59 7.95
C GLY A 113 -25.16 -13.39 6.71
N GLU A 114 -25.59 -12.55 5.80
CA GLU A 114 -24.89 -12.31 4.53
C GLU A 114 -23.61 -11.49 4.74
N PHE A 115 -23.63 -10.56 5.72
CA PHE A 115 -22.49 -9.72 6.10
C PHE A 115 -22.09 -9.93 7.56
N SER A 116 -20.79 -9.95 7.82
CA SER A 116 -20.24 -9.96 9.16
C SER A 116 -20.25 -8.55 9.76
N TRP A 117 -20.32 -8.46 11.08
CA TRP A 117 -20.11 -7.22 11.82
C TRP A 117 -18.72 -6.66 11.48
N PRO A 118 -18.63 -5.37 11.07
CA PRO A 118 -17.41 -4.86 10.42
C PRO A 118 -16.38 -4.27 11.38
N VAL A 119 -16.66 -4.13 12.67
CA VAL A 119 -15.79 -3.48 13.67
C VAL A 119 -15.44 -4.46 14.76
N ASP A 120 -14.23 -4.40 15.30
CA ASP A 120 -13.88 -5.20 16.48
C ASP A 120 -14.58 -4.64 17.73
N GLY A 121 -15.69 -5.26 18.14
CA GLY A 121 -16.58 -4.73 19.17
C GLY A 121 -17.41 -3.52 18.69
N GLY A 122 -17.55 -2.52 19.55
CA GLY A 122 -18.40 -1.35 19.27
C GLY A 122 -19.90 -1.61 19.45
N TYR A 123 -20.68 -0.56 19.31
CA TYR A 123 -22.14 -0.61 19.43
C TYR A 123 -22.80 0.38 18.46
N ILE A 124 -24.07 0.17 18.13
CA ILE A 124 -24.83 1.06 17.25
C ILE A 124 -25.09 2.37 17.98
N SER A 125 -24.51 3.47 17.48
CA SER A 125 -24.74 4.81 17.99
C SER A 125 -25.80 5.60 17.21
N ASP A 126 -25.99 5.29 15.91
CA ASP A 126 -27.05 5.87 15.10
C ASP A 126 -27.55 4.85 14.07
N PRO A 127 -28.82 4.44 14.10
CA PRO A 127 -29.35 3.44 13.18
C PRO A 127 -29.65 4.02 11.81
N PHE A 128 -29.80 3.14 10.81
CA PHE A 128 -30.30 3.48 9.49
C PHE A 128 -31.68 4.17 9.56
N GLY A 129 -31.87 5.20 8.74
CA GLY A 129 -33.16 5.87 8.64
C GLY A 129 -33.54 6.74 9.85
N SER A 130 -32.58 7.05 10.74
CA SER A 130 -32.81 8.01 11.83
C SER A 130 -33.25 9.39 11.32
N ASP A 131 -33.59 10.32 12.23
CA ASP A 131 -34.14 11.67 11.93
C ASP A 131 -33.34 12.46 10.90
N ARG A 132 -32.07 12.13 10.69
CA ARG A 132 -31.18 12.73 9.68
C ARG A 132 -31.30 12.10 8.29
N ASN A 133 -32.26 11.20 8.07
CA ASN A 133 -32.33 10.36 6.86
C ASN A 133 -30.99 9.61 6.64
N HIS A 134 -30.48 9.02 7.73
CA HIS A 134 -29.19 8.35 7.80
C HIS A 134 -29.13 7.16 6.84
N LYS A 135 -28.12 7.11 5.99
CA LYS A 135 -28.01 6.15 4.88
C LYS A 135 -27.23 4.89 5.23
N GLY A 136 -26.75 4.78 6.46
CA GLY A 136 -25.96 3.70 6.95
C GLY A 136 -26.25 3.40 8.41
N LEU A 137 -25.34 2.72 9.04
CA LEU A 137 -25.33 2.36 10.44
C LEU A 137 -24.04 2.93 11.05
N ASP A 138 -24.16 3.80 12.05
CA ASP A 138 -22.98 4.30 12.76
C ASP A 138 -22.63 3.37 13.91
N ILE A 139 -21.45 2.80 13.87
CA ILE A 139 -20.91 1.88 14.88
C ILE A 139 -19.84 2.63 15.66
N ALA A 140 -20.17 3.05 16.89
CA ALA A 140 -19.23 3.72 17.79
C ALA A 140 -18.21 2.72 18.35
N ALA A 141 -16.95 3.09 18.26
CA ALA A 141 -15.81 2.37 18.84
C ALA A 141 -14.65 3.35 19.05
N ASP A 142 -13.65 2.96 19.81
CA ASP A 142 -12.48 3.79 20.06
C ASP A 142 -11.72 4.08 18.74
N GLY A 143 -11.12 5.28 18.65
CA GLY A 143 -10.30 5.64 17.50
C GLY A 143 -9.11 4.68 17.37
N GLY A 144 -8.91 4.14 16.15
CA GLY A 144 -7.89 3.14 15.89
C GLY A 144 -8.37 1.69 16.00
N THR A 145 -9.62 1.43 16.43
CA THR A 145 -10.21 0.08 16.42
C THR A 145 -10.26 -0.46 14.99
N ASP A 146 -9.96 -1.73 14.83
CA ASP A 146 -9.89 -2.38 13.53
C ASP A 146 -11.25 -2.48 12.83
N ILE A 147 -11.23 -2.21 11.51
CA ILE A 147 -12.39 -2.36 10.62
C ILE A 147 -12.09 -3.46 9.60
N TYR A 148 -13.04 -4.37 9.45
CA TYR A 148 -12.93 -5.56 8.61
C TYR A 148 -13.94 -5.56 7.47
N ALA A 149 -13.59 -6.20 6.35
CA ALA A 149 -14.51 -6.43 5.25
C ALA A 149 -15.67 -7.35 5.71
N ALA A 150 -16.89 -6.90 5.53
CA ALA A 150 -18.09 -7.64 5.97
C ALA A 150 -18.36 -8.91 5.15
N ALA A 151 -17.86 -8.98 3.91
CA ALA A 151 -17.91 -10.14 3.01
C ALA A 151 -16.77 -10.09 1.99
N ASP A 152 -16.58 -11.18 1.25
CA ASP A 152 -15.66 -11.25 0.11
C ASP A 152 -16.06 -10.25 -0.98
N GLY A 153 -15.10 -9.68 -1.68
CA GLY A 153 -15.37 -8.75 -2.78
C GLY A 153 -14.14 -8.07 -3.35
N VAL A 154 -14.37 -7.06 -4.16
CA VAL A 154 -13.33 -6.23 -4.78
C VAL A 154 -13.46 -4.81 -4.27
N VAL A 155 -12.37 -4.21 -3.82
CA VAL A 155 -12.32 -2.80 -3.41
C VAL A 155 -12.48 -1.91 -4.63
N VAL A 156 -13.64 -1.26 -4.78
CA VAL A 156 -13.90 -0.36 -5.92
C VAL A 156 -13.43 1.06 -5.67
N SER A 157 -13.29 1.46 -4.39
CA SER A 157 -12.73 2.76 -4.02
C SER A 157 -12.13 2.71 -2.62
N ALA A 158 -10.99 3.36 -2.41
CA ALA A 158 -10.33 3.49 -1.12
C ALA A 158 -9.54 4.80 -1.07
N GLY A 159 -9.55 5.49 0.08
CA GLY A 159 -8.83 6.73 0.28
C GLY A 159 -9.70 7.87 0.76
N TRP A 160 -9.36 9.12 0.40
CA TRP A 160 -10.07 10.32 0.85
C TRP A 160 -11.25 10.68 -0.04
N ASN A 161 -12.40 10.93 0.58
CA ASN A 161 -13.61 11.44 -0.06
C ASN A 161 -14.02 12.79 0.55
N SER A 162 -14.08 13.84 -0.28
CA SER A 162 -14.47 15.19 0.14
C SER A 162 -16.00 15.38 0.28
N GLY A 163 -16.79 14.39 -0.13
CA GLY A 163 -18.27 14.43 -0.08
C GLY A 163 -18.85 14.09 1.30
N GLY A 164 -18.02 13.92 2.33
CA GLY A 164 -18.47 13.68 3.69
C GLY A 164 -17.87 12.45 4.35
N TYR A 165 -17.53 11.41 3.63
CA TYR A 165 -17.00 10.15 4.20
C TYR A 165 -15.61 10.30 4.86
N GLY A 166 -14.82 11.32 4.49
CA GLY A 166 -13.42 11.37 4.91
C GLY A 166 -12.61 10.21 4.32
N TYR A 167 -11.79 9.55 5.10
CA TYR A 167 -11.17 8.29 4.69
C TYR A 167 -12.21 7.18 4.67
N PHE A 168 -12.25 6.43 3.57
CA PHE A 168 -13.25 5.39 3.36
C PHE A 168 -12.75 4.26 2.49
N VAL A 169 -13.47 3.14 2.55
CA VAL A 169 -13.36 1.98 1.66
C VAL A 169 -14.75 1.64 1.14
N MET A 170 -14.85 1.28 -0.15
CA MET A 170 -16.06 0.73 -0.76
C MET A 170 -15.71 -0.59 -1.43
N ILE A 171 -16.47 -1.63 -1.12
CA ILE A 171 -16.30 -2.99 -1.62
C ILE A 171 -17.51 -3.39 -2.44
N ASP A 172 -17.29 -3.93 -3.65
CA ASP A 172 -18.31 -4.58 -4.47
C ASP A 172 -18.24 -6.10 -4.25
N HIS A 173 -19.36 -6.69 -3.85
CA HIS A 173 -19.45 -8.13 -3.56
C HIS A 173 -19.86 -8.97 -4.77
N LEU A 174 -19.90 -8.38 -5.98
CA LEU A 174 -20.14 -9.01 -7.26
C LEU A 174 -21.51 -9.73 -7.39
N ASN A 175 -22.43 -9.46 -6.48
CA ASN A 175 -23.79 -10.06 -6.41
C ASN A 175 -24.89 -8.97 -6.35
N GLY A 176 -24.55 -7.71 -6.71
CA GLY A 176 -25.42 -6.56 -6.64
C GLY A 176 -25.35 -5.81 -5.31
N TYR A 177 -24.61 -6.32 -4.33
CA TYR A 177 -24.36 -5.64 -3.07
C TYR A 177 -23.01 -4.93 -3.06
N GLN A 178 -22.98 -3.79 -2.38
CA GLN A 178 -21.77 -3.04 -2.04
C GLN A 178 -21.83 -2.66 -0.57
N THR A 179 -20.65 -2.61 0.07
CA THR A 179 -20.51 -2.07 1.43
C THR A 179 -19.59 -0.86 1.44
N VAL A 180 -19.89 0.11 2.30
CA VAL A 180 -19.09 1.32 2.51
C VAL A 180 -18.69 1.39 3.98
N TYR A 181 -17.44 1.74 4.23
CA TYR A 181 -16.85 1.93 5.55
C TYR A 181 -16.23 3.31 5.56
N ALA A 182 -16.75 4.24 6.34
CA ALA A 182 -16.32 5.63 6.30
C ALA A 182 -15.87 6.16 7.67
N HIS A 183 -15.40 7.42 7.67
CA HIS A 183 -14.84 8.15 8.80
C HIS A 183 -13.57 7.52 9.39
N MET A 184 -12.89 6.67 8.61
CA MET A 184 -11.70 5.96 9.04
C MET A 184 -10.56 6.90 9.45
N SER A 185 -9.72 6.47 10.40
CA SER A 185 -8.43 7.13 10.70
C SER A 185 -7.31 6.66 9.80
N ALA A 186 -7.40 5.39 9.33
CA ALA A 186 -6.43 4.79 8.41
C ALA A 186 -7.16 3.86 7.43
N VAL A 187 -6.66 3.79 6.19
CA VAL A 187 -7.12 2.90 5.13
C VAL A 187 -5.98 1.96 4.77
N TYR A 188 -6.22 0.65 4.86
CA TYR A 188 -5.22 -0.38 4.55
C TYR A 188 -5.52 -1.09 3.22
N ALA A 189 -6.77 -1.06 2.77
CA ALA A 189 -7.18 -1.64 1.50
C ALA A 189 -6.81 -0.73 0.31
N THR A 190 -6.51 -1.34 -0.84
CA THR A 190 -6.18 -0.63 -2.08
C THR A 190 -7.27 -0.85 -3.11
N ALA A 191 -7.68 0.21 -3.82
CA ALA A 191 -8.65 0.10 -4.91
C ALA A 191 -8.17 -0.89 -5.99
N GLY A 192 -9.05 -1.77 -6.43
CA GLY A 192 -8.78 -2.86 -7.36
C GLY A 192 -8.31 -4.17 -6.72
N SER A 193 -8.02 -4.21 -5.42
CA SER A 193 -7.66 -5.45 -4.73
C SER A 193 -8.89 -6.28 -4.35
N GLU A 194 -8.74 -7.60 -4.38
CA GLU A 194 -9.69 -8.52 -3.77
C GLU A 194 -9.52 -8.51 -2.25
N VAL A 195 -10.62 -8.65 -1.54
CA VAL A 195 -10.66 -8.80 -0.08
C VAL A 195 -11.56 -9.95 0.29
N MET A 196 -11.23 -10.63 1.38
CA MET A 196 -12.05 -11.68 1.96
C MET A 196 -12.83 -11.15 3.17
N ARG A 197 -13.96 -11.79 3.47
CA ARG A 197 -14.72 -11.55 4.69
C ARG A 197 -13.80 -11.62 5.92
N GLY A 198 -13.87 -10.60 6.78
CA GLY A 198 -13.04 -10.51 7.97
C GLY A 198 -11.59 -10.06 7.70
N GLN A 199 -11.25 -9.70 6.48
CA GLN A 199 -9.96 -9.07 6.21
C GLN A 199 -9.92 -7.66 6.76
N LEU A 200 -8.83 -7.29 7.44
CA LEU A 200 -8.59 -5.94 7.95
C LEU A 200 -8.45 -4.96 6.78
N ILE A 201 -9.26 -3.91 6.77
CA ILE A 201 -9.31 -2.91 5.69
C ILE A 201 -9.03 -1.49 6.15
N GLY A 202 -9.00 -1.23 7.46
CA GLY A 202 -8.69 0.09 8.01
C GLY A 202 -8.97 0.17 9.49
N ALA A 203 -9.05 1.39 10.02
CA ALA A 203 -9.26 1.65 11.44
C ALA A 203 -10.29 2.77 11.66
N VAL A 204 -11.08 2.64 12.73
CA VAL A 204 -12.07 3.62 13.18
C VAL A 204 -11.44 4.98 13.40
N GLY A 205 -12.14 6.04 13.00
CA GLY A 205 -11.72 7.40 13.21
C GLY A 205 -12.90 8.37 13.27
N THR A 206 -12.60 9.63 12.95
CA THR A 206 -13.58 10.72 12.94
C THR A 206 -13.30 11.69 11.80
N THR A 207 -12.85 11.16 10.64
CA THR A 207 -12.53 12.00 9.47
C THR A 207 -13.78 12.33 8.66
N GLY A 208 -13.71 13.40 7.85
CA GLY A 208 -14.87 13.88 7.08
C GLY A 208 -15.93 14.56 7.93
N HIS A 209 -17.21 14.31 7.62
CA HIS A 209 -18.35 14.89 8.37
C HIS A 209 -18.74 13.97 9.56
N SER A 210 -17.91 13.94 10.57
CA SER A 210 -18.08 13.14 11.76
C SER A 210 -17.95 13.99 13.02
N THR A 211 -18.67 13.65 14.08
CA THR A 211 -18.65 14.35 15.37
C THR A 211 -17.96 13.55 16.47
N GLY A 212 -17.60 12.29 16.21
CA GLY A 212 -16.93 11.41 17.17
C GLY A 212 -16.44 10.14 16.49
N ASN A 213 -15.66 9.34 17.20
CA ASN A 213 -15.10 8.10 16.66
C ASN A 213 -16.21 7.07 16.40
N HIS A 214 -16.38 6.70 15.15
CA HIS A 214 -17.29 5.63 14.71
C HIS A 214 -16.90 5.14 13.31
N CYS A 215 -17.37 3.98 12.93
CA CYS A 215 -17.43 3.51 11.56
C CYS A 215 -18.84 3.75 11.02
N HIS A 216 -18.98 4.59 10.02
CA HIS A 216 -20.21 4.70 9.24
C HIS A 216 -20.24 3.56 8.23
N PHE A 217 -21.16 2.62 8.42
CA PHE A 217 -21.28 1.40 7.62
C PHE A 217 -22.54 1.42 6.76
N GLU A 218 -22.40 1.32 5.43
CA GLU A 218 -23.55 1.21 4.52
C GLU A 218 -23.58 -0.17 3.87
N VAL A 219 -24.78 -0.68 3.67
CA VAL A 219 -25.10 -1.75 2.73
C VAL A 219 -25.93 -1.18 1.61
N ARG A 220 -25.50 -1.38 0.37
CA ARG A 220 -26.19 -0.94 -0.83
C ARG A 220 -26.58 -2.15 -1.68
N TYR A 221 -27.82 -2.19 -2.10
CA TYR A 221 -28.28 -3.16 -3.10
C TYR A 221 -28.62 -2.43 -4.39
N MET A 222 -28.00 -2.81 -5.50
CA MET A 222 -28.15 -2.15 -6.81
C MET A 222 -27.97 -0.62 -6.72
N GLY A 223 -27.00 -0.17 -5.89
CA GLY A 223 -26.69 1.25 -5.68
C GLY A 223 -27.60 2.00 -4.70
N VAL A 224 -28.63 1.35 -4.15
CA VAL A 224 -29.57 1.95 -3.18
C VAL A 224 -29.18 1.53 -1.78
N CYS A 225 -29.02 2.50 -0.85
CA CYS A 225 -28.75 2.21 0.56
C CYS A 225 -29.93 1.49 1.20
N THR A 226 -29.63 0.43 1.93
CA THR A 226 -30.59 -0.41 2.65
C THR A 226 -30.17 -0.51 4.12
N ASP A 227 -31.08 -0.88 5.00
CA ASP A 227 -30.78 -1.04 6.41
C ASP A 227 -29.76 -2.18 6.63
N PRO A 228 -28.54 -1.89 7.11
CA PRO A 228 -27.49 -2.90 7.28
C PRO A 228 -27.88 -3.99 8.30
N THR A 229 -28.72 -3.69 9.28
CA THR A 229 -29.13 -4.66 10.32
C THR A 229 -29.90 -5.85 9.75
N MET A 230 -30.50 -5.70 8.55
CA MET A 230 -31.16 -6.80 7.85
C MET A 230 -30.21 -7.87 7.35
N TYR A 231 -28.94 -7.56 7.20
CA TYR A 231 -27.93 -8.43 6.57
C TYR A 231 -26.83 -8.90 7.53
N LEU A 232 -26.63 -8.16 8.62
CA LEU A 232 -25.59 -8.49 9.59
C LEU A 232 -25.93 -9.78 10.36
N ASN A 233 -24.94 -10.64 10.52
CA ASN A 233 -25.08 -11.88 11.29
C ASN A 233 -25.03 -11.66 12.82
N THR A 234 -24.54 -10.50 13.26
CA THR A 234 -24.54 -10.06 14.66
C THR A 234 -24.77 -8.57 14.71
N VAL A 235 -25.62 -8.14 15.65
CA VAL A 235 -25.85 -6.73 15.92
C VAL A 235 -25.73 -6.54 17.42
N ASP A 236 -24.74 -5.75 17.85
CA ASP A 236 -24.59 -5.36 19.25
C ASP A 236 -25.23 -3.98 19.44
N TYR A 237 -26.32 -3.93 20.18
CA TYR A 237 -27.01 -2.68 20.52
C TYR A 237 -26.50 -2.06 21.84
N GLY A 238 -25.35 -2.52 22.35
CA GLY A 238 -24.81 -2.06 23.62
C GLY A 238 -25.86 -2.29 24.74
N ASP A 239 -25.61 -3.21 25.60
CA ASP A 239 -26.53 -3.51 26.70
C ASP A 239 -26.65 -2.26 27.61
N THR A 240 -27.71 -1.47 27.40
CA THR A 240 -28.14 -0.47 28.37
C THR A 240 -28.92 -1.22 29.46
N ALA A 241 -28.34 -2.30 29.98
CA ALA A 241 -28.88 -2.93 31.15
C ALA A 241 -28.73 -1.96 32.34
N ASN A 242 -29.82 -1.28 32.63
CA ASN A 242 -30.08 -0.72 33.94
C ASN A 242 -29.70 -1.75 35.02
N GLU A 243 -28.53 -1.58 35.63
CA GLU A 243 -28.35 -2.06 37.01
C GLU A 243 -28.94 -1.03 37.97
N ASP A 244 -30.25 -0.90 37.91
CA ASP A 244 -31.02 -0.37 39.02
C ASP A 244 -31.93 -1.50 39.46
N ASN A 245 -31.46 -2.28 40.44
CA ASN A 245 -32.35 -2.84 41.47
C ASN A 245 -31.55 -3.55 42.58
N GLY A 246 -31.61 -2.93 43.76
CA GLY A 246 -31.46 -3.62 45.01
C GLY A 246 -30.55 -2.99 46.02
#